data_bd1f2bb57aab40e10ab38b752f51833e
#
_entry.id   bd1f2bb57aab40e10ab38b752f51833e
#
_cell.length_a   1.000
_cell.length_b   1.000
_cell.length_c   1.000
_cell.angle_alpha   90.00
_cell.angle_beta   90.00
_cell.angle_gamma   90.00
#
_symmetry.space_group_name_H-M   'P 1'
#
loop_
_entity.id
_entity.type
_entity.pdbx_description
1 polymer ?
#
loop_
_entity_poly.entity_id
_entity_poly.type
_entity_poly.pdbx_seq_one_letter_code
_entity_poly.pdbx_strand_id
1 'polypeptide(L)'
;MLIGSLVELAWGEIDSEPIIAKIASEEIKIISLTITEGGYKVDFNQSRSVFWYVAEGLKRRMEKDLPITILSCDNMQMNGNVARCAFMSYFEAKYPEVAAWAKKKVTFPNSMVDRITPVTKPGKVTDVCCEDFIQWVIEDNFIAGRPAWEKVGVTFTHDVTPYEIMKLSLLNASHTLLSYPAYMEGFRKVDAVMADERYRA
;
A
#
# COMPACT_ATOMS: atom_id res chain seq x y z
N MET A 1 -4.02 -19.86 3.21
CA MET A 1 -4.98 -19.34 2.21
C MET A 1 -4.30 -19.31 0.85
N LEU A 2 -4.96 -19.77 -0.20
CA LEU A 2 -4.48 -19.67 -1.58
C LEU A 2 -5.04 -18.38 -2.20
N ILE A 3 -4.16 -17.51 -2.75
CA ILE A 3 -4.58 -16.25 -3.37
C ILE A 3 -4.87 -16.51 -4.85
N GLY A 4 -6.13 -16.73 -5.17
CA GLY A 4 -6.59 -17.00 -6.54
C GLY A 4 -6.74 -15.76 -7.43
N SER A 5 -6.60 -14.56 -6.85
CA SER A 5 -6.70 -13.29 -7.59
C SER A 5 -5.40 -12.89 -8.28
N LEU A 6 -4.26 -13.54 -7.98
CA LEU A 6 -2.99 -13.27 -8.65
C LEU A 6 -3.00 -13.94 -10.02
N VAL A 7 -3.07 -13.15 -11.08
CA VAL A 7 -3.21 -13.62 -12.46
C VAL A 7 -1.92 -13.50 -13.28
N GLU A 8 -1.02 -12.60 -12.88
CA GLU A 8 0.22 -12.33 -13.61
C GLU A 8 1.30 -11.81 -12.68
N LEU A 9 2.57 -12.15 -12.94
CA LEU A 9 3.76 -11.62 -12.28
C LEU A 9 4.73 -11.11 -13.34
N ALA A 10 5.31 -9.94 -13.10
CA ALA A 10 6.35 -9.36 -13.94
C ALA A 10 7.50 -8.85 -13.05
N TRP A 11 8.73 -9.03 -13.54
CA TRP A 11 9.95 -8.63 -12.84
C TRP A 11 10.59 -7.46 -13.57
N GLY A 12 10.47 -6.27 -13.01
CA GLY A 12 10.96 -5.02 -13.62
C GLY A 12 12.46 -4.97 -13.85
N GLU A 13 13.25 -5.69 -13.05
CA GLU A 13 14.69 -5.79 -13.22
C GLU A 13 15.08 -6.51 -14.52
N ILE A 14 14.27 -7.48 -14.96
CA ILE A 14 14.50 -8.26 -16.18
C ILE A 14 14.03 -7.48 -17.39
N ASP A 15 12.76 -7.07 -17.39
CA ASP A 15 12.14 -6.32 -18.48
C ASP A 15 11.14 -5.31 -17.90
N SER A 16 11.30 -4.05 -18.26
CA SER A 16 10.43 -2.97 -17.81
C SER A 16 9.15 -2.83 -18.63
N GLU A 17 9.19 -3.26 -19.90
CA GLU A 17 8.09 -3.03 -20.84
C GLU A 17 6.76 -3.69 -20.40
N PRO A 18 6.72 -4.95 -19.92
CA PRO A 18 5.47 -5.57 -19.48
C PRO A 18 4.79 -4.78 -18.36
N ILE A 19 5.58 -4.22 -17.40
CA ILE A 19 5.04 -3.43 -16.30
C ILE A 19 4.49 -2.10 -16.79
N ILE A 20 5.26 -1.39 -17.64
CA ILE A 20 4.85 -0.10 -18.22
C ILE A 20 3.59 -0.29 -19.08
N ALA A 21 3.55 -1.31 -19.92
CA ALA A 21 2.39 -1.63 -20.74
C ALA A 21 1.16 -1.97 -19.89
N LYS A 22 1.35 -2.70 -18.78
CA LYS A 22 0.26 -3.02 -17.85
C LYS A 22 -0.30 -1.77 -17.18
N ILE A 23 0.57 -0.89 -16.67
CA ILE A 23 0.15 0.41 -16.10
C ILE A 23 -0.59 1.23 -17.16
N ALA A 24 -0.16 1.22 -18.41
CA ALA A 24 -0.76 1.96 -19.51
C ALA A 24 -2.11 1.39 -19.99
N SER A 25 -2.43 0.15 -19.62
CA SER A 25 -3.65 -0.53 -20.04
C SER A 25 -4.90 0.14 -19.46
N GLU A 26 -5.96 0.25 -20.29
CA GLU A 26 -7.27 0.78 -19.88
C GLU A 26 -7.94 -0.09 -18.82
N GLU A 27 -7.64 -1.38 -18.79
CA GLU A 27 -8.19 -2.35 -17.83
C GLU A 27 -7.71 -2.05 -16.40
N ILE A 28 -6.52 -1.46 -16.25
CA ILE A 28 -5.94 -1.13 -14.94
C ILE A 28 -6.50 0.21 -14.48
N LYS A 29 -7.25 0.19 -13.38
CA LYS A 29 -7.87 1.36 -12.77
C LYS A 29 -7.21 1.77 -11.47
N ILE A 30 -6.47 0.85 -10.85
CA ILE A 30 -5.82 1.04 -9.55
C ILE A 30 -4.43 0.45 -9.60
N ILE A 31 -3.43 1.21 -9.15
CA ILE A 31 -2.09 0.73 -8.81
C ILE A 31 -2.00 0.72 -7.28
N SER A 32 -1.88 -0.45 -6.67
CA SER A 32 -1.62 -0.55 -5.24
C SER A 32 -0.12 -0.62 -4.96
N LEU A 33 0.30 0.03 -3.88
CA LEU A 33 1.69 0.13 -3.48
C LEU A 33 1.90 -0.50 -2.10
N THR A 34 2.94 -1.33 -1.99
CA THR A 34 3.49 -1.88 -0.75
C THR A 34 5.01 -1.76 -0.82
N ILE A 35 5.50 -0.53 -0.77
CA ILE A 35 6.92 -0.19 -0.99
C ILE A 35 7.64 0.23 0.28
N THR A 36 6.95 0.18 1.43
CA THR A 36 7.39 0.61 2.75
C THR A 36 7.69 2.12 2.84
N GLU A 37 7.83 2.64 4.04
CA GLU A 37 8.10 4.08 4.27
C GLU A 37 9.34 4.58 3.51
N GLY A 38 10.40 3.77 3.46
CA GLY A 38 11.62 4.09 2.72
C GLY A 38 11.42 4.25 1.22
N GLY A 39 10.46 3.53 0.65
CA GLY A 39 10.14 3.56 -0.79
C GLY A 39 9.56 4.89 -1.28
N TYR A 40 9.06 5.74 -0.37
CA TYR A 40 8.54 7.08 -0.73
C TYR A 40 9.62 8.17 -0.71
N LYS A 41 10.86 7.85 -0.33
CA LYS A 41 12.00 8.76 -0.44
C LYS A 41 12.47 8.82 -1.89
N VAL A 42 12.18 9.93 -2.56
CA VAL A 42 12.49 10.08 -3.98
C VAL A 42 14.00 10.29 -4.19
N ASP A 43 14.64 9.35 -4.87
CA ASP A 43 15.98 9.55 -5.43
C ASP A 43 15.86 9.84 -6.93
N PHE A 44 16.09 11.08 -7.31
CA PHE A 44 16.00 11.54 -8.70
C PHE A 44 17.09 10.97 -9.61
N ASN A 45 18.14 10.34 -9.05
CA ASN A 45 19.23 9.73 -9.81
C ASN A 45 19.03 8.23 -10.01
N GLN A 46 18.10 7.62 -9.26
CA GLN A 46 17.80 6.20 -9.41
C GLN A 46 17.07 5.94 -10.73
N SER A 47 17.70 5.15 -11.58
CA SER A 47 17.06 4.61 -12.78
C SER A 47 16.10 3.46 -12.39
N ARG A 48 14.99 3.33 -13.09
CA ARG A 48 14.01 2.24 -12.90
C ARG A 48 13.44 2.15 -11.47
N SER A 49 13.22 3.31 -10.81
CA SER A 49 12.47 3.37 -9.56
C SER A 49 10.97 3.12 -9.80
N VAL A 50 10.20 2.86 -8.73
CA VAL A 50 8.73 2.78 -8.82
C VAL A 50 8.13 4.04 -9.44
N PHE A 51 8.70 5.21 -9.16
CA PHE A 51 8.28 6.50 -9.73
C PHE A 51 8.47 6.54 -11.24
N TRP A 52 9.59 5.99 -11.72
CA TRP A 52 9.88 5.92 -13.15
C TRP A 52 8.91 5.00 -13.89
N TYR A 53 8.66 3.78 -13.36
CA TYR A 53 7.69 2.85 -13.97
C TYR A 53 6.30 3.48 -14.09
N VAL A 54 5.86 4.11 -13.01
CA VAL A 54 4.55 4.77 -13.00
C VAL A 54 4.54 5.95 -13.96
N ALA A 55 5.57 6.80 -13.98
CA ALA A 55 5.66 7.94 -14.90
C ALA A 55 5.58 7.51 -16.37
N GLU A 56 6.34 6.48 -16.77
CA GLU A 56 6.32 5.96 -18.15
C GLU A 56 4.93 5.39 -18.52
N GLY A 57 4.31 4.67 -17.60
CA GLY A 57 2.93 4.18 -17.80
C GLY A 57 1.90 5.31 -17.91
N LEU A 58 2.00 6.33 -17.03
CA LEU A 58 1.11 7.49 -17.06
C LEU A 58 1.31 8.34 -18.31
N LYS A 59 2.52 8.45 -18.83
CA LYS A 59 2.77 9.14 -20.10
C LYS A 59 1.95 8.53 -21.25
N ARG A 60 1.88 7.21 -21.33
CA ARG A 60 1.06 6.50 -22.32
C ARG A 60 -0.44 6.63 -22.02
N ARG A 61 -0.84 6.69 -20.74
CA ARG A 61 -2.25 6.92 -20.36
C ARG A 61 -2.72 8.33 -20.71
N MET A 62 -1.83 9.32 -20.57
CA MET A 62 -2.11 10.72 -20.92
C MET A 62 -2.51 10.87 -22.38
N GLU A 63 -1.88 10.13 -23.31
CA GLU A 63 -2.22 10.15 -24.73
C GLU A 63 -3.67 9.71 -25.00
N LYS A 64 -4.23 8.86 -24.14
CA LYS A 64 -5.61 8.34 -24.23
C LYS A 64 -6.56 8.96 -23.21
N ASP A 65 -6.07 9.90 -22.43
CA ASP A 65 -6.80 10.54 -21.30
C ASP A 65 -7.42 9.56 -20.30
N LEU A 66 -6.73 8.47 -19.97
CA LEU A 66 -7.19 7.39 -19.09
C LEU A 66 -6.83 7.66 -17.63
N PRO A 67 -7.79 8.05 -16.77
CA PRO A 67 -7.52 8.31 -15.34
C PRO A 67 -7.14 7.04 -14.59
N ILE A 68 -6.51 7.19 -13.41
CA ILE A 68 -6.10 6.06 -12.58
C ILE A 68 -6.03 6.48 -11.12
N THR A 69 -6.14 5.50 -10.22
CA THR A 69 -5.91 5.68 -8.78
C THR A 69 -4.61 5.02 -8.36
N ILE A 70 -3.79 5.70 -7.58
CA ILE A 70 -2.61 5.15 -6.91
C ILE A 70 -2.94 5.01 -5.44
N LEU A 71 -3.02 3.78 -4.97
CA LEU A 71 -3.44 3.41 -3.62
C LEU A 71 -2.24 2.89 -2.82
N SER A 72 -1.78 3.67 -1.85
CA SER A 72 -0.81 3.19 -0.88
C SER A 72 -1.49 2.26 0.12
N CYS A 73 -0.89 1.08 0.33
CA CYS A 73 -1.28 0.11 1.34
C CYS A 73 -0.19 -0.04 2.42
N ASP A 74 0.70 0.93 2.52
CA ASP A 74 1.79 0.94 3.49
C ASP A 74 1.32 1.47 4.85
N ASN A 75 1.91 0.95 5.91
CA ASN A 75 1.58 1.30 7.30
C ASN A 75 2.19 2.65 7.70
N MET A 76 1.62 3.72 7.19
CA MET A 76 2.03 5.12 7.43
C MET A 76 0.79 5.99 7.59
N GLN A 77 0.87 7.01 8.44
CA GLN A 77 -0.18 8.03 8.51
C GLN A 77 -0.30 8.80 7.19
N MET A 78 -1.53 9.04 6.75
CA MET A 78 -1.83 9.77 5.52
C MET A 78 -1.04 9.24 4.31
N ASN A 79 -0.95 7.93 4.18
CA ASN A 79 -0.13 7.24 3.19
C ASN A 79 -0.42 7.66 1.75
N GLY A 80 -1.67 7.95 1.41
CA GLY A 80 -2.06 8.50 0.11
C GLY A 80 -1.50 9.89 -0.14
N ASN A 81 -1.50 10.77 0.88
CA ASN A 81 -0.92 12.11 0.78
C ASN A 81 0.61 12.02 0.63
N VAL A 82 1.27 11.13 1.37
CA VAL A 82 2.71 10.88 1.24
C VAL A 82 3.04 10.38 -0.17
N ALA A 83 2.28 9.40 -0.67
CA ALA A 83 2.41 8.90 -2.03
C ALA A 83 2.25 10.02 -3.06
N ARG A 84 1.19 10.82 -2.92
CA ARG A 84 0.95 11.97 -3.80
C ARG A 84 2.13 12.93 -3.82
N CYS A 85 2.64 13.33 -2.66
CA CYS A 85 3.79 14.23 -2.59
C CYS A 85 5.03 13.64 -3.28
N ALA A 86 5.34 12.37 -3.02
CA ALA A 86 6.48 11.69 -3.62
C ALA A 86 6.36 11.57 -5.14
N PHE A 87 5.25 11.03 -5.64
CA PHE A 87 5.02 10.87 -7.08
C PHE A 87 4.96 12.21 -7.81
N MET A 88 4.23 13.18 -7.25
CA MET A 88 4.12 14.49 -7.90
C MET A 88 5.45 15.23 -7.95
N SER A 89 6.28 15.17 -6.89
CA SER A 89 7.63 15.77 -6.92
C SER A 89 8.51 15.15 -7.99
N TYR A 90 8.44 13.81 -8.15
CA TYR A 90 9.17 13.12 -9.22
C TYR A 90 8.66 13.53 -10.62
N PHE A 91 7.34 13.57 -10.81
CA PHE A 91 6.76 13.96 -12.10
C PHE A 91 7.09 15.41 -12.44
N GLU A 92 6.99 16.34 -11.48
CA GLU A 92 7.33 17.75 -11.71
C GLU A 92 8.79 17.94 -12.12
N ALA A 93 9.70 17.14 -11.57
CA ALA A 93 11.11 17.22 -11.89
C ALA A 93 11.51 16.55 -13.21
N LYS A 94 10.88 15.43 -13.57
CA LYS A 94 11.31 14.58 -14.71
C LYS A 94 10.30 14.52 -15.87
N TYR A 95 9.00 14.73 -15.59
CA TYR A 95 7.89 14.56 -16.54
C TYR A 95 6.84 15.68 -16.35
N PRO A 96 7.17 16.95 -16.58
CA PRO A 96 6.28 18.07 -16.26
C PRO A 96 4.91 18.02 -16.95
N GLU A 97 4.82 17.48 -18.16
CA GLU A 97 3.56 17.25 -18.86
C GLU A 97 2.69 16.20 -18.17
N VAL A 98 3.30 15.10 -17.68
CA VAL A 98 2.61 14.08 -16.89
C VAL A 98 2.15 14.67 -15.56
N ALA A 99 2.96 15.50 -14.91
CA ALA A 99 2.58 16.18 -13.67
C ALA A 99 1.33 17.06 -13.85
N ALA A 100 1.28 17.85 -14.92
CA ALA A 100 0.14 18.73 -15.22
C ALA A 100 -1.15 17.92 -15.46
N TRP A 101 -1.06 16.80 -16.15
CA TRP A 101 -2.16 15.89 -16.39
C TRP A 101 -2.56 15.13 -15.11
N ALA A 102 -1.61 14.60 -14.36
CA ALA A 102 -1.84 13.80 -13.17
C ALA A 102 -2.57 14.57 -12.07
N LYS A 103 -2.36 15.88 -11.94
CA LYS A 103 -3.11 16.76 -11.01
C LYS A 103 -4.63 16.66 -11.19
N LYS A 104 -5.11 16.28 -12.38
CA LYS A 104 -6.54 16.18 -12.72
C LYS A 104 -7.03 14.74 -12.91
N LYS A 105 -6.13 13.80 -13.18
CA LYS A 105 -6.47 12.45 -13.66
C LYS A 105 -5.92 11.34 -12.79
N VAL A 106 -5.21 11.67 -11.71
CA VAL A 106 -4.70 10.69 -10.75
C VAL A 106 -5.19 11.04 -9.36
N THR A 107 -5.79 10.07 -8.67
CA THR A 107 -6.18 10.19 -7.27
C THR A 107 -5.30 9.35 -6.37
N PHE A 108 -5.15 9.78 -5.12
CA PHE A 108 -4.32 9.17 -4.11
C PHE A 108 -5.12 9.05 -2.79
N PRO A 109 -6.06 8.11 -2.68
CA PRO A 109 -6.80 7.92 -1.44
C PRO A 109 -5.87 7.48 -0.32
N ASN A 110 -6.11 8.01 0.89
CA ASN A 110 -5.48 7.45 2.08
C ASN A 110 -6.13 6.11 2.44
N SER A 111 -5.37 5.23 3.06
CA SER A 111 -5.87 3.95 3.54
C SER A 111 -5.24 3.56 4.88
N MET A 112 -6.00 2.87 5.71
CA MET A 112 -5.52 2.22 6.91
C MET A 112 -5.66 0.71 6.73
N VAL A 113 -4.55 0.00 6.83
CA VAL A 113 -4.48 -1.46 6.65
C VAL A 113 -4.01 -2.09 7.95
N ASP A 114 -4.70 -3.12 8.38
CA ASP A 114 -4.30 -3.93 9.53
C ASP A 114 -4.58 -5.41 9.28
N ARG A 115 -3.52 -6.15 9.08
CA ARG A 115 -3.49 -7.61 9.04
C ARG A 115 -2.06 -8.09 9.19
N ILE A 116 -1.81 -8.96 10.17
CA ILE A 116 -0.48 -9.54 10.34
C ILE A 116 -0.25 -10.65 9.31
N THR A 117 0.84 -10.52 8.56
CA THR A 117 1.35 -11.54 7.64
C THR A 117 2.75 -11.93 8.08
N PRO A 118 2.90 -12.98 8.90
CA PRO A 118 4.22 -13.45 9.33
C PRO A 118 5.03 -13.98 8.14
N VAL A 119 6.35 -14.13 8.36
CA VAL A 119 7.24 -14.68 7.33
C VAL A 119 6.68 -16.03 6.85
N THR A 120 6.33 -16.09 5.58
CA THR A 120 5.84 -17.31 4.94
C THR A 120 7.00 -18.27 4.74
N LYS A 121 6.80 -19.53 5.14
CA LYS A 121 7.78 -20.60 4.84
C LYS A 121 7.91 -20.77 3.33
N PRO A 122 9.09 -21.19 2.83
CA PRO A 122 9.27 -21.45 1.41
C PRO A 122 8.17 -22.37 0.86
N GLY A 123 7.49 -21.91 -0.17
CA GLY A 123 6.36 -22.58 -0.80
C GLY A 123 6.09 -21.96 -2.17
N LYS A 124 4.87 -22.07 -2.67
CA LYS A 124 4.47 -21.38 -3.90
C LYS A 124 4.38 -19.88 -3.63
N VAL A 125 4.70 -19.07 -4.63
CA VAL A 125 4.61 -17.59 -4.57
C VAL A 125 3.21 -17.10 -4.14
N THR A 126 2.18 -17.90 -4.40
CA THR A 126 0.78 -17.61 -4.05
C THR A 126 0.39 -18.01 -2.64
N ASP A 127 1.27 -18.69 -1.88
CA ASP A 127 0.97 -19.16 -0.54
C ASP A 127 1.37 -18.09 0.47
N VAL A 128 0.39 -17.48 1.15
CA VAL A 128 0.61 -16.46 2.17
C VAL A 128 -0.02 -16.90 3.48
N CYS A 129 0.78 -16.90 4.55
CA CYS A 129 0.28 -17.07 5.90
C CYS A 129 -0.18 -15.72 6.43
N CYS A 130 -1.34 -15.64 7.04
CA CYS A 130 -1.85 -14.43 7.66
C CYS A 130 -2.79 -14.80 8.82
N GLU A 131 -3.04 -13.83 9.70
CA GLU A 131 -4.08 -13.94 10.72
C GLU A 131 -5.49 -13.86 10.10
N ASP A 132 -6.51 -14.28 10.86
CA ASP A 132 -7.91 -14.23 10.41
C ASP A 132 -8.46 -12.81 10.43
N PHE A 133 -7.95 -11.95 11.35
CA PHE A 133 -8.34 -10.56 11.42
C PHE A 133 -7.91 -9.79 10.16
N ILE A 134 -8.78 -8.94 9.69
CA ILE A 134 -8.52 -7.96 8.64
C ILE A 134 -9.31 -6.69 8.92
N GLN A 135 -8.65 -5.55 8.86
CA GLN A 135 -9.30 -4.26 8.78
C GLN A 135 -8.63 -3.47 7.64
N TRP A 136 -9.41 -3.10 6.66
CA TRP A 136 -8.96 -2.26 5.57
C TRP A 136 -9.97 -1.13 5.37
N VAL A 137 -9.53 0.08 5.67
CA VAL A 137 -10.33 1.31 5.56
C VAL A 137 -9.69 2.18 4.49
N ILE A 138 -10.48 2.66 3.55
CA ILE A 138 -9.98 3.43 2.40
C ILE A 138 -10.86 4.66 2.19
N GLU A 139 -10.27 5.80 1.88
CA GLU A 139 -11.01 6.96 1.39
C GLU A 139 -11.65 6.65 0.03
N ASP A 140 -12.94 6.91 -0.12
CA ASP A 140 -13.67 6.62 -1.36
C ASP A 140 -13.39 7.68 -2.43
N ASN A 141 -12.15 7.73 -2.90
CA ASN A 141 -11.64 8.68 -3.89
C ASN A 141 -10.97 7.95 -5.07
N PHE A 142 -11.80 7.28 -5.88
CA PHE A 142 -11.37 6.46 -7.01
C PHE A 142 -11.86 7.06 -8.33
N ILE A 143 -11.02 7.84 -9.01
CA ILE A 143 -11.37 8.56 -10.22
C ILE A 143 -11.77 7.66 -11.40
N ALA A 144 -11.21 6.45 -11.49
CA ALA A 144 -11.51 5.47 -12.55
C ALA A 144 -12.52 4.40 -12.10
N GLY A 145 -13.14 4.58 -10.92
CA GLY A 145 -13.97 3.57 -10.29
C GLY A 145 -13.15 2.49 -9.58
N ARG A 146 -13.83 1.65 -8.80
CA ARG A 146 -13.24 0.58 -7.97
C ARG A 146 -14.11 -0.66 -7.94
N PRO A 147 -13.56 -1.83 -7.59
CA PRO A 147 -14.35 -3.01 -7.29
C PRO A 147 -15.26 -2.80 -6.05
N ALA A 148 -16.28 -3.61 -5.92
CA ALA A 148 -17.18 -3.60 -4.77
C ALA A 148 -16.55 -4.30 -3.55
N TRP A 149 -15.43 -3.79 -3.06
CA TRP A 149 -14.64 -4.36 -1.95
C TRP A 149 -15.38 -4.34 -0.61
N GLU A 150 -16.38 -3.47 -0.44
CA GLU A 150 -17.29 -3.50 0.71
C GLU A 150 -17.98 -4.85 0.88
N LYS A 151 -18.18 -5.61 -0.19
CA LYS A 151 -18.77 -6.96 -0.13
C LYS A 151 -17.84 -8.01 0.49
N VAL A 152 -16.57 -7.69 0.63
CA VAL A 152 -15.54 -8.57 1.23
C VAL A 152 -14.92 -7.95 2.49
N GLY A 153 -15.56 -6.94 3.07
CA GLY A 153 -15.21 -6.41 4.38
C GLY A 153 -14.34 -5.15 4.38
N VAL A 154 -14.10 -4.54 3.22
CA VAL A 154 -13.43 -3.23 3.16
C VAL A 154 -14.41 -2.13 3.60
N THR A 155 -13.95 -1.23 4.45
CA THR A 155 -14.70 -0.05 4.87
C THR A 155 -14.31 1.14 4.02
N PHE A 156 -15.28 1.81 3.39
CA PHE A 156 -15.05 3.08 2.70
C PHE A 156 -15.49 4.26 3.56
N THR A 157 -14.70 5.33 3.55
CA THR A 157 -14.94 6.54 4.33
C THR A 157 -14.53 7.78 3.53
N HIS A 158 -14.90 8.96 4.02
CA HIS A 158 -14.37 10.23 3.51
C HIS A 158 -13.08 10.67 4.21
N ASP A 159 -12.79 10.09 5.38
CA ASP A 159 -11.62 10.41 6.20
C ASP A 159 -11.17 9.16 6.95
N VAL A 160 -9.94 8.71 6.72
CA VAL A 160 -9.36 7.56 7.42
C VAL A 160 -8.71 7.95 8.76
N THR A 161 -8.49 9.23 9.02
CA THR A 161 -7.75 9.72 10.18
C THR A 161 -8.23 9.13 11.52
N PRO A 162 -9.55 9.03 11.82
CA PRO A 162 -10.01 8.43 13.07
C PRO A 162 -9.58 6.97 13.23
N TYR A 163 -9.56 6.20 12.14
CA TYR A 163 -9.15 4.80 12.13
C TYR A 163 -7.63 4.65 12.30
N GLU A 164 -6.85 5.52 11.66
CA GLU A 164 -5.39 5.57 11.84
C GLU A 164 -5.02 5.89 13.30
N ILE A 165 -5.64 6.91 13.89
CA ILE A 165 -5.41 7.31 15.31
C ILE A 165 -5.78 6.14 16.23
N MET A 166 -6.94 5.53 16.02
CA MET A 166 -7.38 4.38 16.83
C MET A 166 -6.36 3.24 16.76
N LYS A 167 -5.93 2.85 15.55
CA LYS A 167 -4.94 1.79 15.35
C LYS A 167 -3.62 2.11 16.02
N LEU A 168 -3.08 3.32 15.81
CA LEU A 168 -1.80 3.74 16.39
C LEU A 168 -1.85 3.79 17.91
N SER A 169 -2.92 4.38 18.47
CA SER A 169 -3.05 4.61 19.91
C SER A 169 -3.42 3.35 20.69
N LEU A 170 -4.20 2.45 20.10
CA LEU A 170 -4.63 1.22 20.77
C LEU A 170 -3.78 0.03 20.39
N LEU A 171 -3.69 -0.32 19.11
CA LEU A 171 -2.98 -1.52 18.68
C LEU A 171 -1.46 -1.37 18.74
N ASN A 172 -0.92 -0.37 18.02
CA ASN A 172 0.54 -0.22 17.93
C ASN A 172 1.16 0.19 19.28
N ALA A 173 0.51 1.09 20.00
CA ALA A 173 0.98 1.51 21.33
C ALA A 173 0.91 0.37 22.35
N SER A 174 -0.13 -0.46 22.34
CA SER A 174 -0.22 -1.64 23.22
C SER A 174 0.90 -2.64 22.93
N HIS A 175 1.21 -2.91 21.65
CA HIS A 175 2.36 -3.75 21.31
C HIS A 175 3.68 -3.19 21.85
N THR A 176 3.89 -1.88 21.73
CA THR A 176 5.08 -1.23 22.28
C THR A 176 5.12 -1.34 23.80
N LEU A 177 4.00 -1.07 24.47
CA LEU A 177 3.89 -1.15 25.92
C LEU A 177 4.19 -2.57 26.45
N LEU A 178 3.66 -3.60 25.80
CA LEU A 178 3.88 -4.99 26.19
C LEU A 178 5.30 -5.47 25.88
N SER A 179 5.91 -4.99 24.82
CA SER A 179 7.21 -5.52 24.33
C SER A 179 8.34 -5.33 25.32
N TYR A 180 8.44 -4.17 25.96
CA TYR A 180 9.55 -3.86 26.86
C TYR A 180 9.53 -4.72 28.15
N PRO A 181 8.46 -4.71 28.97
CA PRO A 181 8.44 -5.52 30.20
C PRO A 181 8.50 -7.01 29.89
N ALA A 182 7.77 -7.47 28.87
CA ALA A 182 7.78 -8.87 28.48
C ALA A 182 9.17 -9.35 28.02
N TYR A 183 9.90 -8.51 27.27
CA TYR A 183 11.27 -8.84 26.87
C TYR A 183 12.19 -8.97 28.08
N MET A 184 12.08 -8.10 29.06
CA MET A 184 12.86 -8.15 30.30
C MET A 184 12.58 -9.41 31.14
N GLU A 185 11.34 -9.92 31.07
CA GLU A 185 10.94 -11.17 31.74
C GLU A 185 11.25 -12.43 30.90
N GLY A 186 11.91 -12.29 29.75
CA GLY A 186 12.34 -13.41 28.92
C GLY A 186 11.39 -13.83 27.82
N PHE A 187 10.24 -13.21 27.67
CA PHE A 187 9.34 -13.47 26.54
C PHE A 187 9.96 -13.02 25.21
N ARG A 188 9.62 -13.71 24.13
CA ARG A 188 10.11 -13.40 22.77
C ARG A 188 9.00 -13.40 21.72
N LYS A 189 7.78 -13.75 22.12
CA LYS A 189 6.61 -13.81 21.24
C LYS A 189 5.38 -13.24 21.94
N VAL A 190 4.55 -12.53 21.21
CA VAL A 190 3.35 -11.88 21.76
C VAL A 190 2.31 -12.90 22.20
N ASP A 191 2.15 -14.01 21.48
CA ASP A 191 1.26 -15.10 21.87
C ASP A 191 1.60 -15.68 23.25
N ALA A 192 2.91 -15.85 23.54
CA ALA A 192 3.36 -16.30 24.86
C ALA A 192 3.09 -15.25 25.95
N VAL A 193 3.26 -13.96 25.66
CA VAL A 193 2.92 -12.88 26.58
C VAL A 193 1.43 -12.86 26.89
N MET A 194 0.58 -12.98 25.87
CA MET A 194 -0.88 -12.99 26.02
C MET A 194 -1.43 -14.26 26.68
N ALA A 195 -0.63 -15.32 26.80
CA ALA A 195 -0.96 -16.51 27.60
C ALA A 195 -0.76 -16.28 29.11
N ASP A 196 0.03 -15.29 29.50
CA ASP A 196 0.29 -14.93 30.91
C ASP A 196 -0.79 -13.95 31.40
N GLU A 197 -1.49 -14.33 32.48
CA GLU A 197 -2.62 -13.54 33.01
C GLU A 197 -2.21 -12.13 33.47
N ARG A 198 -0.97 -11.94 33.88
CA ARG A 198 -0.45 -10.61 34.31
C ARG A 198 -0.45 -9.57 33.19
N TYR A 199 -0.39 -10.01 31.93
CA TYR A 199 -0.39 -9.15 30.74
C TYR A 199 -1.75 -9.04 30.06
N ARG A 200 -2.73 -9.84 30.52
CA ARG A 200 -4.09 -9.84 29.97
C ARG A 200 -5.02 -8.76 30.56
N ALA A 201 -4.72 -8.34 31.74
CA ALA A 201 -5.49 -7.32 32.47
C ALA A 201 -5.19 -5.93 31.92
#